data_dd7eb2dbc4d94d75e76adb4e4af8ce21
#
_entry.id   dd7eb2dbc4d94d75e76adb4e4af8ce21
#
_cell.length_a   1.000
_cell.length_b   1.000
_cell.length_c   1.000
_cell.angle_alpha   90.00
_cell.angle_beta   90.00
_cell.angle_gamma   90.00
#
_symmetry.space_group_name_H-M   'P 1'
#
loop_
_entity.id
_entity.type
_entity.pdbx_description
1 polymer ?
#
loop_
_entity_poly.entity_id
_entity_poly.type
_entity_poly.pdbx_seq_one_letter_code
_entity_poly.pdbx_strand_id
1 'polypeptide(L)' 'MPIIYKVVKGFLSDIHTFEEEVKSHLLVGFTVLGEPRVGGSEIHQHMIFCMRPTPSE' A
#
# COMPACT_ATOMS: atom_id res chain seq x y z
N MET A 1 -9.08 17.22 4.42
CA MET A 1 -7.81 16.58 4.75
C MET A 1 -7.37 15.70 3.60
N PRO A 2 -6.21 15.98 3.01
CA PRO A 2 -5.83 15.23 1.80
C PRO A 2 -5.46 13.79 2.15
N ILE A 3 -5.96 12.89 1.33
CA ILE A 3 -5.68 11.48 1.45
C ILE A 3 -5.18 11.00 0.09
N ILE A 4 -4.06 10.30 0.11
CA ILE A 4 -3.52 9.71 -1.09
C ILE A 4 -3.88 8.23 -1.08
N TYR A 5 -4.58 7.81 -2.13
CA TYR A 5 -5.01 6.43 -2.28
C TYR A 5 -4.15 5.77 -3.34
N LYS A 6 -3.63 4.61 -3.02
CA LYS A 6 -2.76 3.92 -3.94
C LYS A 6 -3.06 2.44 -3.93
N VAL A 7 -2.93 1.80 -5.09
CA VAL A 7 -3.08 0.36 -5.22
C VAL A 7 -1.74 -0.21 -5.65
N VAL A 8 -1.19 -1.08 -4.83
CA VAL A 8 0.05 -1.77 -5.16
C VAL A 8 -0.33 -3.10 -5.81
N LYS A 9 0.23 -3.36 -6.97
CA LYS A 9 -0.06 -4.57 -7.73
C LYS A 9 1.18 -5.43 -7.86
N GLY A 10 0.96 -6.73 -7.93
CA GLY A 10 2.05 -7.67 -8.16
C GLY A 10 1.51 -8.95 -8.73
N PHE A 11 2.40 -9.90 -8.92
CA PHE A 11 2.04 -11.21 -9.46
C PHE A 11 2.27 -12.27 -8.40
N LEU A 12 1.39 -13.26 -8.37
CA LEU A 12 1.55 -14.35 -7.41
C LEU A 12 2.84 -15.12 -7.66
N SER A 13 3.28 -15.16 -8.91
CA SER A 13 4.53 -15.85 -9.24
C SER A 13 5.74 -15.08 -8.73
N ASP A 14 5.55 -13.83 -8.32
CA ASP A 14 6.65 -13.01 -7.81
C ASP A 14 6.16 -12.24 -6.60
N ILE A 15 5.63 -12.98 -5.65
CA ILE A 15 5.04 -12.36 -4.45
C ILE A 15 6.09 -11.59 -3.65
N HIS A 16 7.33 -11.99 -3.76
CA HIS A 16 8.39 -11.32 -3.01
C HIS A 16 8.53 -9.87 -3.44
N THR A 17 8.49 -9.62 -4.74
CA THR A 17 8.57 -8.25 -5.25
C THR A 17 7.37 -7.45 -4.78
N PHE A 18 6.18 -8.07 -4.77
CA PHE A 18 4.99 -7.41 -4.29
C PHE A 18 5.15 -7.02 -2.82
N GLU A 19 5.67 -7.92 -2.01
CA GLU A 19 5.86 -7.65 -0.60
C GLU A 19 6.85 -6.52 -0.36
N GLU A 20 7.89 -6.47 -1.17
CA GLU A 20 8.87 -5.39 -1.07
C GLU A 20 8.24 -4.05 -1.42
N GLU A 21 7.37 -4.03 -2.41
CA GLU A 21 6.68 -2.82 -2.79
C GLU A 21 5.78 -2.32 -1.66
N VAL A 22 5.02 -3.23 -1.07
CA VAL A 22 4.15 -2.86 0.05
C VAL A 22 4.98 -2.34 1.21
N LYS A 23 6.08 -3.01 1.50
CA LYS A 23 6.95 -2.62 2.58
C LYS A 23 7.53 -1.22 2.36
N SER A 24 7.92 -0.92 1.12
CA SER A 24 8.43 0.40 0.79
C SER A 24 7.39 1.48 1.08
N HIS A 25 6.15 1.20 0.73
CA HIS A 25 5.08 2.17 0.98
C HIS A 25 4.83 2.35 2.48
N LEU A 26 4.91 1.25 3.24
CA LEU A 26 4.75 1.36 4.68
C LEU A 26 5.84 2.23 5.29
N LEU A 27 7.05 2.12 4.76
CA LEU A 27 8.16 2.89 5.29
C LEU A 27 8.02 4.38 5.08
N VAL A 28 7.33 4.78 4.01
CA VAL A 28 7.12 6.21 3.76
C VAL A 28 5.86 6.73 4.42
N GLY A 29 5.09 5.90 5.09
CA GLY A 29 3.95 6.37 5.86
C GLY A 29 2.59 5.90 5.40
N PHE A 30 2.52 5.10 4.36
CA PHE A 30 1.25 4.51 3.94
C PHE A 30 0.81 3.45 4.92
N THR A 31 -0.48 3.23 4.99
CA THR A 31 -1.04 2.12 5.76
C THR A 31 -1.88 1.26 4.84
N VAL A 32 -1.98 -0.02 5.18
CA VAL A 32 -2.79 -0.93 4.37
C VAL A 32 -4.25 -0.68 4.65
N LEU A 33 -5.05 -0.81 3.62
CA LEU A 33 -6.50 -0.64 3.72
C LEU A 33 -7.14 -1.97 3.37
N GLY A 34 -7.44 -2.74 4.41
CA GLY A 34 -8.00 -4.05 4.21
C GLY A 34 -6.97 -5.09 3.85
N GLU A 35 -7.44 -6.24 3.43
CA GLU A 35 -6.58 -7.35 3.08
C GLU A 35 -6.21 -7.33 1.61
N PRO A 36 -5.08 -7.92 1.25
CA PRO A 36 -4.75 -8.03 -0.16
C PRO A 36 -5.78 -8.84 -0.92
N ARG A 37 -6.02 -8.43 -2.14
CA ARG A 37 -7.00 -9.10 -3.00
C ARG A 37 -6.26 -9.87 -4.07
N VAL A 38 -6.71 -11.09 -4.31
CA VAL A 38 -6.11 -11.94 -5.32
C VAL A 38 -7.12 -12.16 -6.44
N GLY A 39 -6.68 -11.93 -7.67
CA GLY A 39 -7.52 -12.15 -8.84
C GLY A 39 -6.67 -12.79 -9.92
N GLY A 40 -6.95 -14.03 -10.26
CA GLY A 40 -6.15 -14.74 -11.25
C GLY A 40 -4.73 -14.92 -10.75
N SER A 41 -3.78 -14.41 -11.52
CA SER A 41 -2.37 -14.50 -11.15
C SER A 41 -1.84 -13.21 -10.54
N GLU A 42 -2.74 -12.26 -10.24
CA GLU A 42 -2.33 -10.96 -9.71
C GLU A 42 -2.80 -10.80 -8.28
N ILE A 43 -2.08 -9.96 -7.56
CA ILE A 43 -2.43 -9.62 -6.19
C ILE A 43 -2.39 -8.10 -6.08
N HIS A 44 -3.35 -7.54 -5.34
CA HIS A 44 -3.45 -6.10 -5.14
C HIS A 44 -3.53 -5.80 -3.67
N GLN A 45 -2.91 -4.71 -3.26
CA GLN A 45 -3.05 -4.21 -1.90
C GLN A 45 -3.41 -2.75 -1.98
N HIS A 46 -4.55 -2.40 -1.39
CA HIS A 46 -4.98 -1.01 -1.32
C HIS A 46 -4.28 -0.35 -0.14
N MET A 47 -3.79 0.85 -0.35
CA MET A 47 -3.06 1.56 0.69
C MET A 47 -3.47 3.02 0.69
N ILE A 48 -3.41 3.64 1.84
CA ILE A 48 -3.72 5.06 1.97
C ILE A 48 -2.63 5.75 2.76
N PHE A 49 -2.44 7.00 2.43
CA PHE A 49 -1.55 7.88 3.15
C PHE A 49 -2.38 9.08 3.56
N CYS A 50 -2.56 9.25 4.84
CA CYS A 50 -3.33 10.36 5.36
C CYS A 50 -2.37 11.47 5.71
N MET A 51 -2.35 12.50 4.86
CA MET A 51 -1.51 13.66 5.11
C MET A 51 -2.20 14.55 6.11
N ARG A 52 -1.63 14.68 7.24
CA ARG A 52 -2.18 15.62 8.20
C ARG A 52 -1.11 16.63 8.54
N PRO A 53 -1.54 17.83 8.87
CA PRO A 53 -0.56 18.84 9.23
C PRO A 53 0.20 18.38 10.46
N THR A 54 1.47 18.66 10.44
CA THR A 54 2.29 18.36 11.58
C THR A 54 1.77 19.15 12.77
N PRO A 55 1.48 18.48 13.87
CA PRO A 55 1.03 19.26 15.01
C PRO A 55 2.15 20.18 15.43
N SER A 56 1.79 21.42 15.53
CA SER A 56 2.77 22.37 16.02
C SER A 56 2.63 22.40 17.51
N GLU A 57 3.51 21.77 18.11
CA GLU A 57 3.48 21.77 19.55
C GLU A 57 4.21 22.90 20.09
#